data_858246b08a122d799ddd9ac1be53a7f3
#
_entry.id   858246b08a122d799ddd9ac1be53a7f3
#
_cell.length_a   1.000
_cell.length_b   1.000
_cell.length_c   1.000
_cell.angle_alpha   90.00
_cell.angle_beta   90.00
_cell.angle_gamma   90.00
#
_symmetry.space_group_name_H-M   'P 1'
#
loop_
_entity.id
_entity.type
_entity.pdbx_description
1 polymer ?
#
loop_
_entity_poly.entity_id
_entity_poly.type
_entity_poly.pdbx_seq_one_letter_code
_entity_poly.pdbx_strand_id
1 'polypeptide(L)'
;MKQYDAIIIGFGKGGKLLTAELAERNWKVAIVERSPQMYGGTCVNVGCIPTKALIHESEYAEKRYYDDYKNQSKLYALAVARKDKLVSFLREKNYENVKNKPNITLYDGTASFLSENTIRIVSGKDETILEGKE
;
A
#
# COMPACT_ATOMS: atom_id res chain seq x y z
N MET A 1 -19.75 -13.10 13.25
CA MET A 1 -18.51 -13.37 12.50
C MET A 1 -18.81 -13.21 11.02
N LYS A 2 -17.98 -12.47 10.27
CA LYS A 2 -18.17 -12.28 8.83
C LYS A 2 -17.37 -13.33 8.06
N GLN A 3 -17.98 -13.89 7.01
CA GLN A 3 -17.37 -14.93 6.20
C GLN A 3 -16.91 -14.42 4.85
N TYR A 4 -15.75 -14.92 4.40
CA TYR A 4 -15.10 -14.62 3.13
C TYR A 4 -14.63 -15.90 2.44
N ASP A 5 -14.49 -15.85 1.12
CA ASP A 5 -13.86 -16.93 0.37
C ASP A 5 -12.35 -16.94 0.59
N ALA A 6 -11.74 -15.73 0.67
CA ALA A 6 -10.33 -15.56 1.03
C ALA A 6 -10.11 -14.36 1.93
N ILE A 7 -9.09 -14.44 2.78
CA ILE A 7 -8.61 -13.33 3.61
C ILE A 7 -7.13 -13.11 3.34
N ILE A 8 -6.79 -11.91 2.89
CA ILE A 8 -5.43 -11.50 2.55
C ILE A 8 -4.88 -10.58 3.64
N ILE A 9 -3.79 -10.97 4.29
CA ILE A 9 -3.13 -10.15 5.32
C ILE A 9 -1.95 -9.41 4.69
N GLY A 10 -2.07 -8.10 4.62
CA GLY A 10 -1.09 -7.19 4.05
C GLY A 10 -1.46 -6.66 2.66
N PHE A 11 -1.42 -5.32 2.52
CA PHE A 11 -1.76 -4.60 1.29
C PHE A 11 -0.51 -4.28 0.45
N GLY A 12 0.45 -5.20 0.42
CA GLY A 12 1.62 -5.12 -0.45
C GLY A 12 1.32 -5.55 -1.88
N LYS A 13 2.37 -5.58 -2.73
CA LYS A 13 2.23 -5.92 -4.15
C LYS A 13 1.58 -7.29 -4.36
N GLY A 14 2.01 -8.32 -3.64
CA GLY A 14 1.44 -9.68 -3.73
C GLY A 14 -0.01 -9.71 -3.26
N GLY A 15 -0.30 -9.16 -2.06
CA GLY A 15 -1.63 -9.15 -1.49
C GLY A 15 -2.65 -8.44 -2.38
N LYS A 16 -2.33 -7.24 -2.87
CA LYS A 16 -3.25 -6.49 -3.75
C LYS A 16 -3.50 -7.17 -5.09
N LEU A 17 -2.48 -7.79 -5.70
CA LEU A 17 -2.64 -8.50 -6.97
C LEU A 17 -3.50 -9.75 -6.80
N LEU A 18 -3.24 -10.54 -5.76
CA LEU A 18 -4.04 -11.72 -5.44
C LEU A 18 -5.49 -11.33 -5.11
N THR A 19 -5.70 -10.28 -4.31
CA THR A 19 -7.03 -9.75 -4.02
C THR A 19 -7.80 -9.37 -5.30
N ALA A 20 -7.14 -8.69 -6.24
CA ALA A 20 -7.76 -8.29 -7.49
C ALA A 20 -8.13 -9.51 -8.35
N GLU A 21 -7.24 -10.48 -8.49
CA GLU A 21 -7.44 -11.72 -9.25
C GLU A 21 -8.61 -12.56 -8.69
N LEU A 22 -8.65 -12.75 -7.36
CA LEU A 22 -9.74 -13.49 -6.72
C LEU A 22 -11.08 -12.77 -6.85
N ALA A 23 -11.07 -11.44 -6.76
CA ALA A 23 -12.27 -10.64 -6.95
C ALA A 23 -12.82 -10.73 -8.39
N GLU A 24 -11.95 -10.82 -9.41
CA GLU A 24 -12.35 -11.04 -10.80
C GLU A 24 -12.97 -12.42 -11.02
N ARG A 25 -12.64 -13.39 -10.17
CA ARG A 25 -13.28 -14.71 -10.12
C ARG A 25 -14.57 -14.73 -9.30
N ASN A 26 -15.11 -13.57 -8.92
CA ASN A 26 -16.30 -13.38 -8.10
C ASN A 26 -16.17 -13.92 -6.66
N TRP A 27 -14.95 -14.06 -6.15
CA TRP A 27 -14.76 -14.39 -4.75
C TRP A 27 -15.04 -13.18 -3.87
N LYS A 28 -15.59 -13.43 -2.69
CA LYS A 28 -15.74 -12.44 -1.64
C LYS A 28 -14.44 -12.38 -0.84
N VAL A 29 -13.67 -11.32 -0.98
CA VAL A 29 -12.32 -11.20 -0.42
C VAL A 29 -12.26 -10.13 0.67
N ALA A 30 -11.64 -10.46 1.80
CA ALA A 30 -11.18 -9.46 2.77
C ALA A 30 -9.69 -9.21 2.58
N ILE A 31 -9.27 -7.95 2.60
CA ILE A 31 -7.87 -7.57 2.67
C ILE A 31 -7.64 -6.71 3.92
N VAL A 32 -6.60 -7.03 4.67
CA VAL A 32 -6.28 -6.37 5.94
C VAL A 32 -4.95 -5.65 5.84
N GLU A 33 -4.91 -4.36 6.21
CA GLU A 33 -3.68 -3.59 6.31
C GLU A 33 -3.59 -2.88 7.67
N ARG A 34 -2.46 -3.01 8.34
CA ARG A 34 -2.26 -2.42 9.66
C ARG A 34 -2.06 -0.90 9.65
N SER A 35 -1.68 -0.34 8.51
CA SER A 35 -1.37 1.09 8.39
C SER A 35 -1.92 1.68 7.09
N PRO A 36 -2.85 2.65 7.16
CA PRO A 36 -3.31 3.38 5.97
C PRO A 36 -2.18 4.07 5.18
N GLN A 37 -1.05 4.34 5.83
CA GLN A 37 0.13 4.91 5.19
C GLN A 37 0.90 3.88 4.33
N MET A 38 0.51 2.61 4.38
CA MET A 38 1.19 1.51 3.69
C MET A 38 0.36 0.86 2.57
N TYR A 39 -0.77 1.46 2.18
CA TYR A 39 -1.51 0.96 1.02
C TYR A 39 -0.64 0.92 -0.24
N GLY A 40 -0.56 -0.25 -0.87
CA GLY A 40 0.37 -0.55 -1.96
C GLY A 40 1.70 -1.15 -1.50
N GLY A 41 1.94 -1.22 -0.19
CA GLY A 41 3.08 -1.88 0.45
C GLY A 41 4.39 -1.11 0.38
N THR A 42 5.46 -1.77 0.77
CA THR A 42 6.82 -1.22 0.87
C THR A 42 7.33 -0.66 -0.46
N CYS A 43 7.03 -1.32 -1.58
CA CYS A 43 7.48 -0.86 -2.90
C CYS A 43 6.97 0.54 -3.24
N VAL A 44 5.71 0.82 -2.97
CA VAL A 44 5.10 2.14 -3.26
C VAL A 44 5.56 3.19 -2.25
N ASN A 45 5.58 2.85 -0.96
CA ASN A 45 5.65 3.84 0.11
C ASN A 45 7.07 4.11 0.63
N VAL A 46 7.96 3.12 0.57
CA VAL A 46 9.27 3.18 1.26
C VAL A 46 10.43 2.80 0.36
N GLY A 47 10.24 1.88 -0.59
CA GLY A 47 11.32 1.25 -1.35
C GLY A 47 11.40 1.70 -2.81
N CYS A 48 10.87 0.89 -3.71
CA CYS A 48 11.12 0.99 -5.16
C CYS A 48 10.76 2.36 -5.76
N ILE A 49 9.55 2.84 -5.49
CA ILE A 49 9.04 4.07 -6.09
C ILE A 49 9.77 5.31 -5.57
N PRO A 50 9.85 5.56 -4.25
CA PRO A 50 10.56 6.74 -3.74
C PRO A 50 12.04 6.72 -4.10
N THR A 51 12.70 5.57 -4.06
CA THR A 51 14.12 5.46 -4.44
C THR A 51 14.37 5.81 -5.89
N LYS A 52 13.57 5.24 -6.81
CA LYS A 52 13.71 5.54 -8.24
C LYS A 52 13.37 6.98 -8.59
N ALA A 53 12.39 7.56 -7.92
CA ALA A 53 12.05 8.96 -8.09
C ALA A 53 13.22 9.89 -7.69
N LEU A 54 13.86 9.63 -6.55
CA LEU A 54 15.02 10.42 -6.10
C LEU A 54 16.24 10.22 -7.00
N ILE A 55 16.53 9.00 -7.46
CA ILE A 55 17.63 8.74 -8.40
C ILE A 55 17.43 9.53 -9.69
N HIS A 56 16.23 9.47 -10.27
CA HIS A 56 15.91 10.22 -11.50
C HIS A 56 16.11 11.71 -11.35
N GLU A 57 15.64 12.30 -10.24
CA GLU A 57 15.83 13.73 -9.96
C GLU A 57 17.30 14.08 -9.71
N SER A 58 18.09 13.19 -9.08
CA SER A 58 19.52 13.42 -8.85
C SER A 58 20.34 13.43 -10.14
N GLU A 59 20.05 12.52 -11.08
CA GLU A 59 20.69 12.49 -12.39
C GLU A 59 20.39 13.77 -13.21
N TYR A 60 19.19 14.28 -13.08
CA TYR A 60 18.81 15.55 -13.72
C TYR A 60 19.57 16.73 -13.12
N ALA A 61 19.67 16.78 -11.78
CA ALA A 61 20.38 17.85 -11.07
C ALA A 61 21.89 17.83 -11.36
N GLU A 62 22.52 16.66 -11.37
CA GLU A 62 23.94 16.48 -11.69
C GLU A 62 24.28 17.02 -13.09
N LYS A 63 23.54 16.62 -14.09
CA LYS A 63 23.77 17.07 -15.49
C LYS A 63 23.65 18.55 -15.69
N ARG A 64 22.85 19.23 -14.89
CA ARG A 64 22.52 20.64 -15.11
C ARG A 64 23.27 21.62 -14.19
N TYR A 65 23.70 21.17 -13.00
CA TYR A 65 24.27 22.03 -11.96
C TYR A 65 25.44 21.36 -11.24
N TYR A 66 26.36 20.76 -11.97
CA TYR A 66 27.45 19.91 -11.43
C TYR A 66 28.27 20.59 -10.33
N ASP A 67 28.62 21.86 -10.46
CA ASP A 67 29.46 22.64 -9.51
C ASP A 67 28.67 23.67 -8.70
N ASP A 68 27.35 23.64 -8.70
CA ASP A 68 26.50 24.61 -8.01
C ASP A 68 25.72 24.01 -6.84
N TYR A 69 26.41 23.89 -5.71
CA TYR A 69 25.83 23.32 -4.47
C TYR A 69 24.53 24.01 -4.03
N LYS A 70 24.46 25.36 -4.17
CA LYS A 70 23.28 26.13 -3.75
C LYS A 70 22.03 25.76 -4.57
N ASN A 71 22.19 25.60 -5.87
CA ASN A 71 21.11 25.16 -6.74
C ASN A 71 20.81 23.67 -6.59
N GLN A 72 21.82 22.82 -6.41
CA GLN A 72 21.63 21.40 -6.09
C GLN A 72 20.82 21.20 -4.82
N SER A 73 21.11 21.94 -3.74
CA SER A 73 20.36 21.88 -2.48
C SER A 73 18.89 22.24 -2.64
N LYS A 74 18.58 23.28 -3.44
CA LYS A 74 17.18 23.64 -3.76
C LYS A 74 16.48 22.55 -4.57
N LEU A 75 17.17 21.97 -5.55
CA LEU A 75 16.63 20.89 -6.37
C LEU A 75 16.38 19.63 -5.55
N TYR A 76 17.23 19.33 -4.57
CA TYR A 76 17.01 18.23 -3.65
C TYR A 76 15.70 18.40 -2.85
N ALA A 77 15.45 19.57 -2.30
CA ALA A 77 14.20 19.85 -1.59
C ALA A 77 12.96 19.68 -2.50
N LEU A 78 13.06 20.13 -3.77
CA LEU A 78 12.00 19.93 -4.77
C LEU A 78 11.84 18.46 -5.13
N ALA A 79 12.93 17.70 -5.26
CA ALA A 79 12.91 16.28 -5.56
C ALA A 79 12.20 15.50 -4.45
N VAL A 80 12.49 15.81 -3.17
CA VAL A 80 11.80 15.20 -2.01
C VAL A 80 10.30 15.51 -2.07
N ALA A 81 9.91 16.76 -2.30
CA ALA A 81 8.51 17.16 -2.38
C ALA A 81 7.77 16.45 -3.54
N ARG A 82 8.40 16.32 -4.70
CA ARG A 82 7.84 15.58 -5.85
C ARG A 82 7.70 14.08 -5.55
N LYS A 83 8.70 13.48 -4.92
CA LYS A 83 8.67 12.09 -4.48
C LYS A 83 7.51 11.86 -3.51
N ASP A 84 7.32 12.72 -2.50
CA ASP A 84 6.24 12.61 -1.52
C ASP A 84 4.86 12.73 -2.18
N LYS A 85 4.72 13.64 -3.14
CA LYS A 85 3.49 13.79 -3.92
C LYS A 85 3.20 12.53 -4.76
N LEU A 86 4.20 11.97 -5.42
CA LEU A 86 4.07 10.74 -6.20
C LEU A 86 3.65 9.56 -5.33
N VAL A 87 4.32 9.36 -4.19
CA VAL A 87 4.02 8.29 -3.24
C VAL A 87 2.59 8.42 -2.72
N SER A 88 2.18 9.62 -2.30
CA SER A 88 0.82 9.87 -1.80
C SER A 88 -0.25 9.60 -2.88
N PHE A 89 -0.01 10.03 -4.10
CA PHE A 89 -0.90 9.78 -5.24
C PHE A 89 -1.05 8.27 -5.53
N LEU A 90 0.06 7.53 -5.57
CA LEU A 90 0.04 6.09 -5.83
C LEU A 90 -0.59 5.30 -4.67
N ARG A 91 -0.39 5.73 -3.44
CA ARG A 91 -1.06 5.16 -2.25
C ARG A 91 -2.57 5.29 -2.37
N GLU A 92 -3.06 6.48 -2.67
CA GLU A 92 -4.49 6.74 -2.86
C GLU A 92 -5.07 5.91 -4.02
N LYS A 93 -4.37 5.83 -5.15
CA LYS A 93 -4.80 4.99 -6.28
C LYS A 93 -4.89 3.51 -5.91
N ASN A 94 -3.95 2.99 -5.11
CA ASN A 94 -4.04 1.61 -4.63
C ASN A 94 -5.26 1.41 -3.73
N TYR A 95 -5.55 2.34 -2.83
CA TYR A 95 -6.73 2.32 -1.98
C TYR A 95 -8.03 2.33 -2.79
N GLU A 96 -8.18 3.29 -3.73
CA GLU A 96 -9.36 3.41 -4.59
C GLU A 96 -9.62 2.13 -5.40
N ASN A 97 -8.56 1.53 -5.97
CA ASN A 97 -8.66 0.32 -6.78
C ASN A 97 -9.22 -0.89 -6.01
N VAL A 98 -9.01 -0.92 -4.70
CA VAL A 98 -9.55 -1.97 -3.83
C VAL A 98 -10.95 -1.60 -3.34
N LYS A 99 -11.12 -0.38 -2.81
CA LYS A 99 -12.37 0.10 -2.23
C LYS A 99 -13.55 0.08 -3.20
N ASN A 100 -13.30 0.36 -4.47
CA ASN A 100 -14.35 0.48 -5.49
C ASN A 100 -14.84 -0.87 -6.04
N LYS A 101 -14.27 -2.01 -5.61
CA LYS A 101 -14.73 -3.34 -6.03
C LYS A 101 -15.76 -3.88 -5.02
N PRO A 102 -16.97 -4.26 -5.46
CA PRO A 102 -18.10 -4.60 -4.56
C PRO A 102 -17.87 -5.87 -3.73
N ASN A 103 -17.05 -6.78 -4.21
CA ASN A 103 -16.74 -8.05 -3.56
C ASN A 103 -15.44 -8.04 -2.74
N ILE A 104 -14.80 -6.87 -2.60
CA ILE A 104 -13.64 -6.68 -1.73
C ILE A 104 -14.03 -5.85 -0.51
N THR A 105 -13.61 -6.29 0.66
CA THR A 105 -13.71 -5.48 1.90
C THR A 105 -12.32 -5.22 2.44
N LEU A 106 -11.95 -3.96 2.55
CA LEU A 106 -10.71 -3.52 3.19
C LEU A 106 -10.95 -3.31 4.69
N TYR A 107 -10.06 -3.86 5.50
CA TYR A 107 -10.00 -3.67 6.94
C TYR A 107 -8.69 -3.01 7.34
N ASP A 108 -8.79 -1.94 8.14
CA ASP A 108 -7.64 -1.31 8.78
C ASP A 108 -7.44 -1.90 10.17
N GLY A 109 -6.26 -2.43 10.43
CA GLY A 109 -5.91 -3.01 11.72
C GLY A 109 -4.86 -4.10 11.64
N THR A 110 -4.43 -4.56 12.80
CA THR A 110 -3.48 -5.66 12.92
C THR A 110 -4.21 -6.98 12.98
N ALA A 111 -3.96 -7.84 12.01
CA ALA A 111 -4.51 -9.18 11.96
C ALA A 111 -3.65 -10.19 12.74
N SER A 112 -4.31 -11.13 13.39
CA SER A 112 -3.69 -12.31 14.03
C SER A 112 -4.56 -13.53 13.86
N PHE A 113 -3.98 -14.71 13.67
CA PHE A 113 -4.70 -15.95 13.59
C PHE A 113 -5.25 -16.36 14.97
N LEU A 114 -6.51 -16.80 15.01
CA LEU A 114 -7.14 -17.46 16.14
C LEU A 114 -7.22 -18.98 15.89
N SER A 115 -7.38 -19.39 14.64
CA SER A 115 -7.36 -20.78 14.18
C SER A 115 -6.88 -20.84 12.73
N GLU A 116 -6.89 -22.01 12.10
CA GLU A 116 -6.53 -22.18 10.69
C GLU A 116 -7.31 -21.27 9.74
N ASN A 117 -8.60 -21.06 10.02
CA ASN A 117 -9.53 -20.35 9.15
C ASN A 117 -10.10 -19.08 9.78
N THR A 118 -9.65 -18.69 10.97
CA THR A 118 -10.22 -17.55 11.69
C THR A 118 -9.13 -16.57 12.07
N ILE A 119 -9.36 -15.30 11.76
CA ILE A 119 -8.47 -14.21 12.19
C ILE A 119 -9.20 -13.20 13.06
N ARG A 120 -8.45 -12.54 13.90
CA ARG A 120 -8.84 -11.37 14.67
C ARG A 120 -8.12 -10.15 14.12
N ILE A 121 -8.85 -9.06 13.91
CA ILE A 121 -8.33 -7.77 13.49
C ILE A 121 -8.57 -6.79 14.65
N VAL A 122 -7.51 -6.12 15.08
CA VAL A 122 -7.56 -5.08 16.12
C VAL A 122 -7.25 -3.73 15.49
N SER A 123 -8.19 -2.78 15.64
CA SER A 123 -8.07 -1.40 15.17
C SER A 123 -8.39 -0.45 16.33
N GLY A 124 -7.36 0.08 16.98
CA GLY A 124 -7.52 0.87 18.20
C GLY A 124 -8.16 0.05 19.33
N LYS A 125 -9.39 0.39 19.71
CA LYS A 125 -10.18 -0.34 20.74
C LYS A 125 -11.15 -1.34 20.11
N ASP A 126 -11.32 -1.32 18.80
CA ASP A 126 -12.27 -2.18 18.11
C ASP A 126 -11.64 -3.51 17.72
N GLU A 127 -12.41 -4.58 17.85
CA GLU A 127 -12.02 -5.93 17.46
C GLU A 127 -13.04 -6.50 16.48
N THR A 128 -12.55 -7.10 15.41
CA THR A 128 -13.37 -7.77 14.40
C THR A 128 -12.84 -9.17 14.15
N ILE A 129 -13.72 -10.16 14.15
CA ILE A 129 -13.38 -11.55 13.84
C ILE A 129 -13.92 -11.91 12.46
N LEU A 130 -13.04 -12.43 11.60
CA LEU A 130 -13.35 -12.91 10.27
C LEU A 130 -13.04 -14.41 10.16
N GLU A 131 -13.83 -15.08 9.34
CA GLU A 131 -13.61 -16.47 8.93
C GLU A 131 -13.41 -16.53 7.42
N GLY A 132 -12.36 -17.21 6.97
CA GLY A 132 -12.03 -17.45 5.57
C GLY A 132 -12.04 -18.93 5.24
N LYS A 133 -12.29 -19.27 3.99
CA LYS A 133 -12.06 -20.64 3.50
C LYS A 133 -10.58 -20.85 3.21
N GLU A 134 -9.91 -19.76 2.74
CA GLU A 134 -8.49 -19.66 2.42
C GLU A 134 -7.86 -18.43 3.10
#